data_c8213f3e3551d58f05f5fd4a4d331f92
#
_entry.id   c8213f3e3551d58f05f5fd4a4d331f92
#
_cell.length_a   1.000
_cell.length_b   1.000
_cell.length_c   1.000
_cell.angle_alpha   90.00
_cell.angle_beta   90.00
_cell.angle_gamma   90.00
#
_symmetry.space_group_name_H-M   'P 1'
#
loop_
_entity.id
_entity.type
_entity.pdbx_description
1 polymer ?
#
loop_
_entity_poly.entity_id
_entity_poly.type
_entity_poly.pdbx_seq_one_letter_code
_entity_poly.pdbx_strand_id
1 'polypeptide(L)'
;MLEIGENRTFAQRSVALSLRVTIVDDEQISRRVLREGLEQVPGIVVIGEADNGRSALQMIEQNPPDLVFLDLHMPEIGGLEVIKTLNQYSHPPVVVVVTAFDQHAIQALEEGAVDYLLKPVGEDRLLQSVERARRLRLNPSEIATELAKVEKVVDRATNHWSRKIVGKAGDEYVLLNASEVFAFKAQGELVWIITTNKKYQAMHTLSELQLRLQNTGFCRIHRNAIVNMHHIRKMSAMSSQRWLITLANNLEFIVSKRQAHSVRQMLSF
;
A
#
# COMPACT_ATOMS: atom_id res chain seq x y z
N MET A 1 -13.97 44.37 -37.20
CA MET A 1 -14.59 44.44 -35.88
C MET A 1 -15.23 43.08 -35.58
N LEU A 2 -14.47 42.08 -35.25
CA LEU A 2 -14.90 40.72 -34.82
C LEU A 2 -13.64 39.92 -34.44
N GLU A 3 -13.16 40.00 -33.21
CA GLU A 3 -12.19 39.08 -32.61
C GLU A 3 -11.90 39.43 -31.14
N ILE A 4 -12.90 39.39 -30.26
CA ILE A 4 -12.73 39.50 -28.80
C ILE A 4 -13.63 38.50 -28.05
N GLY A 5 -14.16 37.48 -28.71
CA GLY A 5 -15.13 36.56 -28.08
C GLY A 5 -14.60 35.23 -27.55
N GLU A 6 -13.50 34.70 -28.06
CA GLU A 6 -13.08 33.33 -27.78
C GLU A 6 -12.12 33.14 -26.60
N ASN A 7 -11.35 34.16 -26.22
CA ASN A 7 -10.38 34.02 -25.14
C ASN A 7 -10.98 34.04 -23.71
N ARG A 8 -12.20 34.53 -23.53
CA ARG A 8 -12.89 34.48 -22.22
C ARG A 8 -13.44 33.09 -21.85
N THR A 9 -13.79 32.31 -22.88
CA THR A 9 -14.43 30.99 -22.68
C THR A 9 -13.41 29.92 -22.24
N PHE A 10 -12.16 29.97 -22.71
CA PHE A 10 -11.09 29.06 -22.32
C PHE A 10 -10.60 29.30 -20.90
N ALA A 11 -10.39 30.57 -20.51
CA ALA A 11 -9.95 30.92 -19.15
C ALA A 11 -11.03 30.58 -18.09
N GLN A 12 -12.31 30.78 -18.38
CA GLN A 12 -13.40 30.42 -17.47
C GLN A 12 -13.65 28.91 -17.40
N ARG A 13 -13.38 28.12 -18.45
CA ARG A 13 -13.41 26.66 -18.40
C ARG A 13 -12.21 26.06 -17.64
N SER A 14 -11.05 26.70 -17.66
CA SER A 14 -9.86 26.26 -16.95
C SER A 14 -10.00 26.42 -15.43
N VAL A 15 -10.71 27.45 -14.96
CA VAL A 15 -10.97 27.68 -13.51
C VAL A 15 -12.07 26.72 -12.98
N ALA A 16 -12.97 26.24 -13.84
CA ALA A 16 -14.05 25.31 -13.46
C ALA A 16 -13.58 23.85 -13.24
N LEU A 17 -12.31 23.54 -13.48
CA LEU A 17 -11.73 22.19 -13.39
C LEU A 17 -10.53 22.11 -12.43
N SER A 18 -10.30 23.14 -11.59
CA SER A 18 -9.23 23.09 -10.61
C SER A 18 -9.65 22.25 -9.39
N LEU A 19 -8.84 21.24 -9.04
CA LEU A 19 -8.97 20.47 -7.80
C LEU A 19 -8.41 21.27 -6.62
N ARG A 20 -9.22 21.47 -5.61
CA ARG A 20 -8.85 22.10 -4.34
C ARG A 20 -8.24 21.04 -3.43
N VAL A 21 -7.01 21.22 -3.04
CA VAL A 21 -6.22 20.20 -2.32
C VAL A 21 -5.85 20.69 -0.93
N THR A 22 -5.98 19.83 0.07
CA THR A 22 -5.42 20.02 1.41
C THR A 22 -4.34 18.97 1.66
N ILE A 23 -3.22 19.39 2.25
CA ILE A 23 -2.10 18.52 2.63
C ILE A 23 -2.09 18.39 4.15
N VAL A 24 -2.02 17.15 4.65
CA VAL A 24 -2.04 16.84 6.08
C VAL A 24 -0.90 15.90 6.42
N ASP A 25 0.09 16.38 7.19
CA ASP A 25 1.29 15.64 7.54
C ASP A 25 1.98 16.36 8.71
N ASP A 26 2.42 15.70 9.75
CA ASP A 26 3.08 16.35 10.89
C ASP A 26 4.49 16.86 10.58
N GLU A 27 5.14 16.29 9.56
CA GLU A 27 6.46 16.69 9.10
C GLU A 27 6.41 17.87 8.13
N GLN A 28 6.93 19.02 8.51
CA GLN A 28 6.97 20.22 7.66
C GLN A 28 7.70 19.99 6.32
N ILE A 29 8.77 19.19 6.32
CA ILE A 29 9.54 18.88 5.10
C ILE A 29 8.68 18.07 4.14
N SER A 30 7.94 17.07 4.64
CA SER A 30 7.04 16.25 3.84
C SER A 30 5.94 17.08 3.18
N ARG A 31 5.30 18.00 3.95
CA ARG A 31 4.29 18.93 3.40
C ARG A 31 4.86 19.81 2.29
N ARG A 32 6.05 20.35 2.50
CA ARG A 32 6.71 21.22 1.52
C ARG A 32 7.02 20.47 0.21
N VAL A 33 7.63 19.29 0.30
CA VAL A 33 7.96 18.46 -0.89
C VAL A 33 6.70 18.11 -1.67
N LEU A 34 5.64 17.71 -0.96
CA LEU A 34 4.38 17.36 -1.60
C LEU A 34 3.71 18.59 -2.24
N ARG A 35 3.75 19.76 -1.59
CA ARG A 35 3.27 21.02 -2.16
C ARG A 35 4.01 21.37 -3.45
N GLU A 36 5.35 21.36 -3.41
CA GLU A 36 6.19 21.68 -4.57
C GLU A 36 5.85 20.74 -5.76
N GLY A 37 5.64 19.44 -5.50
CA GLY A 37 5.20 18.48 -6.53
C GLY A 37 3.81 18.79 -7.07
N LEU A 38 2.84 19.10 -6.21
CA LEU A 38 1.47 19.40 -6.60
C LEU A 38 1.35 20.71 -7.38
N GLU A 39 2.15 21.72 -7.07
CA GLU A 39 2.18 23.01 -7.79
C GLU A 39 2.65 22.86 -9.25
N GLN A 40 3.36 21.79 -9.59
CA GLN A 40 3.73 21.46 -10.98
C GLN A 40 2.59 20.81 -11.77
N VAL A 41 1.51 20.37 -11.08
CA VAL A 41 0.39 19.67 -11.73
C VAL A 41 -0.67 20.68 -12.18
N PRO A 42 -0.98 20.78 -13.48
CA PRO A 42 -1.97 21.73 -13.98
C PRO A 42 -3.36 21.51 -13.35
N GLY A 43 -4.01 22.59 -12.94
CA GLY A 43 -5.35 22.54 -12.38
C GLY A 43 -5.43 22.03 -10.95
N ILE A 44 -4.32 22.06 -10.19
CA ILE A 44 -4.28 21.84 -8.74
C ILE A 44 -4.16 23.19 -8.04
N VAL A 45 -4.93 23.36 -6.95
CA VAL A 45 -4.82 24.51 -6.05
C VAL A 45 -4.73 23.99 -4.62
N VAL A 46 -3.57 24.12 -4.00
CA VAL A 46 -3.39 23.80 -2.57
C VAL A 46 -4.03 24.92 -1.74
N ILE A 47 -5.14 24.59 -1.08
CA ILE A 47 -5.95 25.54 -0.32
C ILE A 47 -5.65 25.55 1.18
N GLY A 48 -4.89 24.57 1.67
CA GLY A 48 -4.53 24.50 3.08
C GLY A 48 -3.51 23.41 3.37
N GLU A 49 -2.85 23.56 4.52
CA GLU A 49 -1.97 22.57 5.13
C GLU A 49 -2.30 22.43 6.61
N ALA A 50 -2.24 21.21 7.12
CA ALA A 50 -2.37 20.91 8.53
C ALA A 50 -1.24 19.98 8.99
N ASP A 51 -0.83 20.13 10.23
CA ASP A 51 0.25 19.37 10.87
C ASP A 51 -0.24 18.28 11.83
N ASN A 52 -1.55 18.13 11.98
CA ASN A 52 -2.18 17.09 12.79
C ASN A 52 -3.64 16.86 12.37
N GLY A 53 -4.21 15.73 12.79
CA GLY A 53 -5.56 15.35 12.40
C GLY A 53 -6.65 16.30 12.90
N ARG A 54 -6.49 16.92 14.08
CA ARG A 54 -7.46 17.87 14.65
C ARG A 54 -7.55 19.15 13.81
N SER A 55 -6.40 19.76 13.53
CA SER A 55 -6.33 20.96 12.69
C SER A 55 -6.81 20.68 11.27
N ALA A 56 -6.52 19.48 10.74
CA ALA A 56 -7.01 19.04 9.45
C ALA A 56 -8.54 19.00 9.38
N LEU A 57 -9.21 18.34 10.33
CA LEU A 57 -10.67 18.26 10.36
C LEU A 57 -11.33 19.64 10.50
N GLN A 58 -10.81 20.51 11.35
CA GLN A 58 -11.31 21.89 11.51
C GLN A 58 -11.15 22.70 10.20
N MET A 59 -10.00 22.59 9.54
CA MET A 59 -9.75 23.28 8.27
C MET A 59 -10.65 22.78 7.14
N ILE A 60 -10.83 21.46 7.04
CA ILE A 60 -11.67 20.84 6.01
C ILE A 60 -13.13 21.21 6.19
N GLU A 61 -13.61 21.30 7.42
CA GLU A 61 -14.99 21.74 7.73
C GLU A 61 -15.23 23.19 7.29
N GLN A 62 -14.27 24.09 7.55
CA GLN A 62 -14.37 25.51 7.20
C GLN A 62 -14.17 25.78 5.71
N ASN A 63 -13.30 25.01 5.05
CA ASN A 63 -12.91 25.20 3.66
C ASN A 63 -12.80 23.85 2.95
N PRO A 64 -13.93 23.20 2.58
CA PRO A 64 -13.92 21.85 2.03
C PRO A 64 -13.06 21.68 0.79
N PRO A 65 -12.06 20.80 0.79
CA PRO A 65 -11.27 20.44 -0.39
C PRO A 65 -11.98 19.40 -1.27
N ASP A 66 -11.51 19.23 -2.51
CA ASP A 66 -11.88 18.12 -3.37
C ASP A 66 -11.04 16.87 -3.10
N LEU A 67 -9.78 17.09 -2.69
CA LEU A 67 -8.77 16.06 -2.47
C LEU A 67 -7.96 16.37 -1.21
N VAL A 68 -7.72 15.36 -0.40
CA VAL A 68 -6.85 15.41 0.78
C VAL A 68 -5.69 14.43 0.59
N PHE A 69 -4.46 14.92 0.67
CA PHE A 69 -3.28 14.09 0.90
C PHE A 69 -3.04 14.00 2.39
N LEU A 70 -2.96 12.79 2.92
CA LEU A 70 -3.04 12.54 4.36
C LEU A 70 -1.97 11.55 4.82
N ASP A 71 -1.11 11.94 5.77
CA ASP A 71 -0.29 10.97 6.49
C ASP A 71 -1.12 10.20 7.52
N LEU A 72 -0.79 8.94 7.72
CA LEU A 72 -1.43 8.08 8.72
C LEU A 72 -0.84 8.26 10.11
N HIS A 73 0.45 8.60 10.20
CA HIS A 73 1.19 8.64 11.45
C HIS A 73 1.35 10.08 11.92
N MET A 74 0.34 10.57 12.60
CA MET A 74 0.33 11.89 13.20
C MET A 74 -0.01 11.80 14.70
N PRO A 75 0.46 12.72 15.53
CA PRO A 75 0.13 12.76 16.95
C PRO A 75 -1.37 13.06 17.17
N GLU A 76 -1.89 12.67 18.32
CA GLU A 76 -3.27 12.85 18.81
C GLU A 76 -4.31 12.10 17.96
N ILE A 77 -4.71 12.65 16.82
CA ILE A 77 -5.66 12.04 15.88
C ILE A 77 -4.91 11.54 14.67
N GLY A 78 -4.78 10.23 14.53
CA GLY A 78 -4.11 9.59 13.40
C GLY A 78 -4.92 9.67 12.10
N GLY A 79 -4.24 9.50 10.96
CA GLY A 79 -4.88 9.62 9.65
C GLY A 79 -6.05 8.66 9.42
N LEU A 80 -6.02 7.43 9.95
CA LEU A 80 -7.16 6.51 9.85
C LEU A 80 -8.42 7.04 10.52
N GLU A 81 -8.29 7.71 11.67
CA GLU A 81 -9.42 8.34 12.36
C GLU A 81 -9.93 9.55 11.58
N VAL A 82 -9.04 10.31 10.97
CA VAL A 82 -9.41 11.40 10.04
C VAL A 82 -10.23 10.86 8.87
N ILE A 83 -9.82 9.77 8.21
CA ILE A 83 -10.57 9.14 7.11
C ILE A 83 -11.98 8.75 7.58
N LYS A 84 -12.10 8.07 8.71
CA LYS A 84 -13.41 7.66 9.28
C LYS A 84 -14.33 8.84 9.53
N THR A 85 -13.79 9.95 10.01
CA THR A 85 -14.56 11.18 10.27
C THR A 85 -15.00 11.82 8.95
N LEU A 86 -14.11 11.93 7.98
CA LEU A 86 -14.41 12.51 6.67
C LEU A 86 -15.49 11.72 5.91
N ASN A 87 -15.52 10.40 6.05
CA ASN A 87 -16.54 9.55 5.43
C ASN A 87 -17.96 9.80 5.97
N GLN A 88 -18.10 10.47 7.11
CA GLN A 88 -19.41 10.86 7.67
C GLN A 88 -19.94 12.18 7.11
N TYR A 89 -19.14 12.90 6.32
CA TYR A 89 -19.55 14.15 5.70
C TYR A 89 -20.54 13.89 4.55
N SER A 90 -21.47 14.83 4.34
CA SER A 90 -22.43 14.74 3.23
C SER A 90 -21.76 14.70 1.86
N HIS A 91 -20.59 15.35 1.73
CA HIS A 91 -19.77 15.40 0.53
C HIS A 91 -18.33 15.17 0.93
N PRO A 92 -17.93 13.91 1.14
CA PRO A 92 -16.56 13.61 1.56
C PRO A 92 -15.56 13.97 0.47
N PRO A 93 -14.40 14.54 0.83
CA PRO A 93 -13.32 14.72 -0.11
C PRO A 93 -12.75 13.37 -0.53
N VAL A 94 -12.12 13.33 -1.69
CA VAL A 94 -11.28 12.18 -2.08
C VAL A 94 -10.05 12.16 -1.16
N VAL A 95 -9.69 11.01 -0.60
CA VAL A 95 -8.51 10.89 0.27
C VAL A 95 -7.45 10.02 -0.39
N VAL A 96 -6.23 10.56 -0.46
CA VAL A 96 -5.02 9.86 -0.86
C VAL A 96 -4.07 9.82 0.33
N VAL A 97 -3.68 8.62 0.73
CA VAL A 97 -2.74 8.43 1.83
C VAL A 97 -1.30 8.61 1.37
N VAL A 98 -0.49 9.33 2.14
CA VAL A 98 0.94 9.55 1.87
C VAL A 98 1.73 9.27 3.15
N THR A 99 2.43 8.15 3.23
CA THR A 99 3.11 7.75 4.48
C THR A 99 4.41 7.00 4.23
N ALA A 100 5.26 6.92 5.25
CA ALA A 100 6.49 6.15 5.22
C ALA A 100 6.28 4.63 5.44
N PHE A 101 5.08 4.21 5.84
CA PHE A 101 4.79 2.84 6.29
C PHE A 101 3.78 2.14 5.38
N ASP A 102 4.15 1.00 4.82
CA ASP A 102 3.33 0.20 3.91
C ASP A 102 2.29 -0.69 4.62
N GLN A 103 2.47 -0.94 5.91
CA GLN A 103 1.67 -1.93 6.66
C GLN A 103 0.20 -1.51 6.89
N HIS A 104 -0.12 -0.23 6.71
CA HIS A 104 -1.47 0.30 6.87
C HIS A 104 -2.19 0.61 5.54
N ALA A 105 -1.55 0.30 4.41
CA ALA A 105 -2.11 0.58 3.08
C ALA A 105 -3.49 -0.06 2.89
N ILE A 106 -3.62 -1.36 3.21
CA ILE A 106 -4.87 -2.10 3.06
C ILE A 106 -5.95 -1.50 3.95
N GLN A 107 -5.64 -1.24 5.22
CA GLN A 107 -6.60 -0.65 6.15
C GLN A 107 -7.07 0.74 5.72
N ALA A 108 -6.17 1.58 5.20
CA ALA A 108 -6.53 2.91 4.71
C ALA A 108 -7.49 2.84 3.51
N LEU A 109 -7.29 1.88 2.61
CA LEU A 109 -8.15 1.65 1.45
C LEU A 109 -9.51 1.06 1.87
N GLU A 110 -9.55 0.13 2.83
CA GLU A 110 -10.79 -0.40 3.43
C GLU A 110 -11.61 0.71 4.11
N GLU A 111 -10.93 1.68 4.72
CA GLU A 111 -11.56 2.85 5.35
C GLU A 111 -11.94 3.96 4.33
N GLY A 112 -11.71 3.75 3.02
CA GLY A 112 -12.20 4.64 1.96
C GLY A 112 -11.16 5.56 1.31
N ALA A 113 -9.86 5.42 1.61
CA ALA A 113 -8.83 6.07 0.81
C ALA A 113 -8.84 5.51 -0.63
N VAL A 114 -8.66 6.36 -1.63
CA VAL A 114 -8.73 5.96 -3.04
C VAL A 114 -7.38 5.62 -3.63
N ASP A 115 -6.31 6.04 -2.98
CA ASP A 115 -4.93 5.70 -3.36
C ASP A 115 -4.00 5.79 -2.16
N TYR A 116 -2.81 5.23 -2.34
CA TYR A 116 -1.78 5.14 -1.32
C TYR A 116 -0.41 5.40 -1.93
N LEU A 117 0.32 6.35 -1.37
CA LEU A 117 1.65 6.77 -1.81
C LEU A 117 2.66 6.55 -0.69
N LEU A 118 3.77 5.88 -1.00
CA LEU A 118 4.89 5.74 -0.07
C LEU A 118 5.87 6.90 -0.21
N LYS A 119 6.30 7.44 0.91
CA LYS A 119 7.41 8.43 0.97
C LYS A 119 8.76 7.74 0.68
N PRO A 120 9.65 8.31 -0.13
CA PRO A 120 9.49 9.54 -0.89
C PRO A 120 8.54 9.37 -2.10
N VAL A 121 7.66 10.35 -2.31
CA VAL A 121 6.67 10.30 -3.39
C VAL A 121 7.33 10.67 -4.72
N GLY A 122 7.31 9.73 -5.68
CA GLY A 122 7.78 10.00 -7.04
C GLY A 122 6.75 10.79 -7.85
N GLU A 123 7.22 11.67 -8.75
CA GLU A 123 6.39 12.54 -9.59
C GLU A 123 5.34 11.78 -10.39
N ASP A 124 5.72 10.69 -11.05
CA ASP A 124 4.79 9.86 -11.84
C ASP A 124 3.65 9.27 -10.97
N ARG A 125 3.96 8.86 -9.74
CA ARG A 125 2.98 8.31 -8.82
C ARG A 125 2.04 9.40 -8.30
N LEU A 126 2.57 10.60 -8.02
CA LEU A 126 1.78 11.75 -7.64
C LEU A 126 0.79 12.13 -8.74
N LEU A 127 1.25 12.23 -10.00
CA LEU A 127 0.41 12.51 -11.15
C LEU A 127 -0.71 11.47 -11.33
N GLN A 128 -0.39 10.18 -11.26
CA GLN A 128 -1.38 9.10 -11.37
C GLN A 128 -2.46 9.19 -10.29
N SER A 129 -2.04 9.51 -9.06
CA SER A 129 -2.95 9.65 -7.93
C SER A 129 -3.89 10.85 -8.08
N VAL A 130 -3.35 12.00 -8.52
CA VAL A 130 -4.16 13.19 -8.84
C VAL A 130 -5.17 12.91 -9.97
N GLU A 131 -4.75 12.25 -11.05
CA GLU A 131 -5.64 11.90 -12.15
C GLU A 131 -6.74 10.93 -11.73
N ARG A 132 -6.45 10.00 -10.84
CA ARG A 132 -7.44 9.12 -10.23
C ARG A 132 -8.46 9.92 -9.41
N ALA A 133 -7.98 10.80 -8.54
CA ALA A 133 -8.84 11.66 -7.72
C ALA A 133 -9.74 12.57 -8.59
N ARG A 134 -9.20 13.12 -9.69
CA ARG A 134 -9.93 13.96 -10.64
C ARG A 134 -11.07 13.19 -11.30
N ARG A 135 -10.84 11.96 -11.75
CA ARG A 135 -11.87 11.10 -12.34
C ARG A 135 -13.00 10.79 -11.37
N LEU A 136 -12.65 10.43 -10.13
CA LEU A 136 -13.62 10.12 -9.09
C LEU A 136 -14.47 11.33 -8.71
N ARG A 137 -13.88 12.53 -8.71
CA ARG A 137 -14.62 13.76 -8.43
C ARG A 137 -15.63 14.11 -9.53
N LEU A 138 -15.28 13.83 -10.79
CA LEU A 138 -16.17 14.07 -11.95
C LEU A 138 -17.30 13.02 -12.07
N ASN A 139 -17.04 11.77 -11.66
CA ASN A 139 -17.98 10.65 -11.75
C ASN A 139 -18.11 9.92 -10.40
N PRO A 140 -18.85 10.46 -9.44
CA PRO A 140 -19.02 9.83 -8.13
C PRO A 140 -19.61 8.41 -8.16
N SER A 141 -20.37 8.06 -9.21
CA SER A 141 -20.93 6.71 -9.41
C SER A 141 -19.87 5.64 -9.73
N GLU A 142 -18.68 6.04 -10.14
CA GLU A 142 -17.57 5.13 -10.41
C GLU A 142 -16.77 4.78 -9.15
N ILE A 143 -16.99 5.48 -8.03
CA ILE A 143 -16.25 5.26 -6.77
C ILE A 143 -16.34 3.79 -6.32
N ALA A 144 -17.53 3.19 -6.30
CA ALA A 144 -17.71 1.79 -5.92
C ALA A 144 -17.00 0.81 -6.89
N THR A 145 -16.98 1.14 -8.19
CA THR A 145 -16.32 0.34 -9.22
C THR A 145 -14.79 0.50 -9.19
N GLU A 146 -14.30 1.70 -8.85
CA GLU A 146 -12.87 1.96 -8.70
C GLU A 146 -12.32 1.39 -7.39
N LEU A 147 -13.06 1.43 -6.28
CA LEU A 147 -12.68 0.73 -5.04
C LEU A 147 -12.52 -0.78 -5.26
N ALA A 148 -13.42 -1.42 -6.01
CA ALA A 148 -13.27 -2.83 -6.41
C ALA A 148 -12.08 -3.09 -7.35
N LYS A 149 -11.64 -2.08 -8.13
CA LYS A 149 -10.40 -2.15 -8.93
C LYS A 149 -9.16 -1.86 -8.10
N VAL A 150 -9.30 -1.04 -7.04
CA VAL A 150 -8.22 -0.74 -6.09
C VAL A 150 -7.86 -1.99 -5.29
N GLU A 151 -8.79 -2.87 -4.92
CA GLU A 151 -8.46 -4.20 -4.39
C GLU A 151 -7.53 -4.97 -5.35
N LYS A 152 -7.79 -4.93 -6.66
CA LYS A 152 -6.90 -5.54 -7.68
C LYS A 152 -5.60 -4.76 -7.92
N VAL A 153 -5.57 -3.45 -7.63
CA VAL A 153 -4.37 -2.60 -7.75
C VAL A 153 -3.53 -2.67 -6.47
N VAL A 154 -4.17 -2.87 -5.31
CA VAL A 154 -3.46 -3.22 -4.07
C VAL A 154 -2.75 -4.56 -4.23
N ASP A 155 -3.38 -5.57 -4.83
CA ASP A 155 -2.70 -6.80 -5.24
C ASP A 155 -1.54 -6.55 -6.23
N ARG A 156 -1.66 -5.56 -7.11
CA ARG A 156 -0.59 -5.15 -8.03
C ARG A 156 0.42 -4.20 -7.39
N ALA A 157 0.01 -3.27 -6.51
CA ALA A 157 0.92 -2.34 -5.82
C ALA A 157 1.68 -3.04 -4.69
N THR A 158 1.06 -3.97 -3.96
CA THR A 158 1.77 -4.87 -3.05
C THR A 158 2.65 -5.86 -3.81
N ASN A 159 2.31 -6.23 -5.05
CA ASN A 159 3.20 -6.99 -5.95
C ASN A 159 4.27 -6.13 -6.64
N HIS A 160 4.12 -4.80 -6.77
CA HIS A 160 5.12 -3.93 -7.41
C HIS A 160 6.11 -3.30 -6.43
N TRP A 161 5.76 -3.20 -5.16
CA TRP A 161 6.71 -2.95 -4.07
C TRP A 161 7.17 -4.29 -3.53
N SER A 162 7.99 -4.96 -4.32
CA SER A 162 8.79 -6.06 -3.84
C SER A 162 9.55 -5.57 -2.62
N ARG A 163 9.03 -5.86 -1.41
CA ARG A 163 9.87 -5.76 -0.22
C ARG A 163 11.13 -6.51 -0.55
N LYS A 164 12.23 -5.76 -0.73
CA LYS A 164 13.50 -6.38 -0.98
C LYS A 164 13.87 -7.18 0.27
N ILE A 165 14.00 -8.46 0.12
CA ILE A 165 14.44 -9.37 1.15
C ILE A 165 15.95 -9.38 1.07
N VAL A 166 16.61 -8.99 2.16
CA VAL A 166 18.07 -8.98 2.22
C VAL A 166 18.57 -10.37 2.57
N GLY A 167 19.32 -10.96 1.66
CA GLY A 167 20.08 -12.20 1.89
C GLY A 167 21.57 -11.93 1.88
N LYS A 168 22.35 -12.77 2.60
CA LYS A 168 23.82 -12.74 2.61
C LYS A 168 24.34 -13.96 1.86
N ALA A 169 25.31 -13.72 0.95
CA ALA A 169 26.03 -14.74 0.22
C ALA A 169 27.55 -14.49 0.38
N GLY A 170 28.22 -15.22 1.27
CA GLY A 170 29.58 -14.90 1.68
C GLY A 170 29.64 -13.54 2.34
N ASP A 171 30.42 -12.62 1.79
CA ASP A 171 30.55 -11.24 2.29
C ASP A 171 29.64 -10.22 1.57
N GLU A 172 28.85 -10.69 0.60
CA GLU A 172 27.96 -9.82 -0.19
C GLU A 172 26.53 -9.86 0.34
N TYR A 173 25.83 -8.71 0.26
CA TYR A 173 24.41 -8.59 0.52
C TYR A 173 23.65 -8.59 -0.81
N VAL A 174 22.65 -9.44 -0.92
CA VAL A 174 21.82 -9.59 -2.12
C VAL A 174 20.40 -9.13 -1.81
N LEU A 175 19.84 -8.27 -2.65
CA LEU A 175 18.47 -7.78 -2.56
C LEU A 175 17.57 -8.63 -3.46
N LEU A 176 16.75 -9.47 -2.83
CA LEU A 176 15.82 -10.38 -3.49
C LEU A 176 14.41 -9.78 -3.54
N ASN A 177 13.69 -9.97 -4.63
CA ASN A 177 12.26 -9.71 -4.67
C ASN A 177 11.50 -10.79 -3.89
N ALA A 178 10.41 -10.44 -3.22
CA ALA A 178 9.59 -11.42 -2.49
C ALA A 178 9.08 -12.55 -3.41
N SER A 179 8.80 -12.25 -4.68
CA SER A 179 8.40 -13.22 -5.70
C SER A 179 9.48 -14.25 -6.06
N GLU A 180 10.76 -13.93 -5.83
CA GLU A 180 11.89 -14.86 -6.08
C GLU A 180 12.10 -15.83 -4.91
N VAL A 181 11.50 -15.54 -3.75
CA VAL A 181 11.68 -16.32 -2.53
C VAL A 181 10.58 -17.36 -2.38
N PHE A 182 10.94 -18.62 -2.35
CA PHE A 182 10.06 -19.77 -2.16
C PHE A 182 9.77 -20.04 -0.68
N ALA A 183 10.80 -19.95 0.13
CA ALA A 183 10.68 -20.27 1.56
C ALA A 183 11.83 -19.66 2.37
N PHE A 184 11.60 -19.56 3.69
CA PHE A 184 12.63 -19.40 4.69
C PHE A 184 12.67 -20.68 5.53
N LYS A 185 13.87 -21.22 5.75
CA LYS A 185 14.07 -22.46 6.51
C LYS A 185 15.16 -22.29 7.54
N ALA A 186 14.82 -22.51 8.81
CA ALA A 186 15.82 -22.56 9.88
C ALA A 186 16.57 -23.90 9.84
N GLN A 187 17.89 -23.83 9.95
CA GLN A 187 18.80 -24.96 10.08
C GLN A 187 19.85 -24.60 11.14
N GLY A 188 19.76 -25.21 12.33
CA GLY A 188 20.53 -24.77 13.48
C GLY A 188 20.18 -23.35 13.89
N GLU A 189 21.17 -22.50 14.07
CA GLU A 189 21.00 -21.07 14.41
C GLU A 189 20.77 -20.17 13.20
N LEU A 190 20.94 -20.69 12.00
CA LEU A 190 20.81 -19.91 10.77
C LEU A 190 19.44 -20.07 10.11
N VAL A 191 18.97 -19.01 9.50
CA VAL A 191 17.79 -19.02 8.64
C VAL A 191 18.24 -18.84 7.19
N TRP A 192 17.77 -19.71 6.32
CA TRP A 192 18.08 -19.70 4.90
C TRP A 192 16.89 -19.21 4.09
N ILE A 193 17.14 -18.25 3.20
CA ILE A 193 16.22 -17.81 2.14
C ILE A 193 16.41 -18.77 0.97
N ILE A 194 15.34 -19.41 0.53
CA ILE A 194 15.36 -20.37 -0.56
C ILE A 194 14.72 -19.73 -1.79
N THR A 195 15.49 -19.62 -2.87
CA THR A 195 15.02 -19.20 -4.20
C THR A 195 15.01 -20.39 -5.15
N THR A 196 14.73 -20.18 -6.44
CA THR A 196 14.72 -21.24 -7.44
C THR A 196 16.07 -21.97 -7.53
N ASN A 197 17.16 -21.23 -7.57
CA ASN A 197 18.48 -21.78 -7.89
C ASN A 197 19.53 -21.61 -6.77
N LYS A 198 19.28 -20.78 -5.77
CA LYS A 198 20.26 -20.42 -4.75
C LYS A 198 19.65 -20.36 -3.36
N LYS A 199 20.51 -20.43 -2.36
CA LYS A 199 20.17 -20.17 -0.96
C LYS A 199 21.02 -19.01 -0.47
N TYR A 200 20.39 -18.14 0.33
CA TYR A 200 21.04 -17.00 0.98
C TYR A 200 20.80 -17.07 2.47
N GLN A 201 21.72 -16.59 3.25
CA GLN A 201 21.51 -16.47 4.70
C GLN A 201 20.58 -15.28 4.97
N ALA A 202 19.51 -15.49 5.75
CA ALA A 202 18.66 -14.40 6.21
C ALA A 202 19.32 -13.64 7.35
N MET A 203 19.08 -12.33 7.41
CA MET A 203 19.58 -11.46 8.49
C MET A 203 18.70 -11.46 9.73
N HIS A 204 17.57 -12.16 9.67
CA HIS A 204 16.54 -12.15 10.71
C HIS A 204 16.13 -13.57 11.09
N THR A 205 15.65 -13.71 12.31
CA THR A 205 15.03 -14.95 12.79
C THR A 205 13.69 -15.20 12.08
N LEU A 206 13.21 -16.46 12.10
CA LEU A 206 11.89 -16.77 11.55
C LEU A 206 10.75 -16.00 12.24
N SER A 207 10.89 -15.65 13.50
CA SER A 207 9.87 -14.89 14.24
C SER A 207 9.82 -13.44 13.80
N GLU A 208 10.96 -12.80 13.61
CA GLU A 208 11.05 -11.46 13.03
C GLU A 208 10.59 -11.43 11.58
N LEU A 209 10.95 -12.43 10.76
CA LEU A 209 10.48 -12.56 9.39
C LEU A 209 8.96 -12.74 9.32
N GLN A 210 8.38 -13.52 10.23
CA GLN A 210 6.93 -13.70 10.30
C GLN A 210 6.20 -12.37 10.54
N LEU A 211 6.71 -11.51 11.42
CA LEU A 211 6.15 -10.18 11.68
C LEU A 211 6.32 -9.25 10.47
N ARG A 212 7.52 -9.25 9.87
CA ARG A 212 7.85 -8.38 8.73
C ARG A 212 7.13 -8.76 7.43
N LEU A 213 6.80 -10.05 7.27
CA LEU A 213 6.16 -10.59 6.07
C LEU A 213 4.65 -10.81 6.25
N GLN A 214 4.03 -10.21 7.25
CA GLN A 214 2.57 -10.22 7.39
C GLN A 214 1.93 -9.60 6.14
N ASN A 215 0.86 -10.21 5.66
CA ASN A 215 0.08 -9.78 4.48
C ASN A 215 0.86 -9.75 3.15
N THR A 216 2.02 -10.42 3.07
CA THR A 216 2.83 -10.49 1.84
C THR A 216 2.77 -11.86 1.14
N GLY A 217 1.78 -12.69 1.47
CA GLY A 217 1.66 -14.04 0.91
C GLY A 217 2.60 -15.08 1.53
N PHE A 218 3.37 -14.73 2.57
CA PHE A 218 4.18 -15.70 3.31
C PHE A 218 3.44 -16.23 4.53
N CYS A 219 3.48 -17.54 4.73
CA CYS A 219 2.84 -18.21 5.85
C CYS A 219 3.83 -19.07 6.63
N ARG A 220 3.82 -18.98 7.97
CA ARG A 220 4.59 -19.88 8.82
C ARG A 220 3.85 -21.20 8.93
N ILE A 221 4.39 -22.25 8.32
CA ILE A 221 3.80 -23.58 8.27
C ILE A 221 4.36 -24.54 9.32
N HIS A 222 5.55 -24.24 9.81
CA HIS A 222 6.25 -25.05 10.82
C HIS A 222 7.12 -24.16 11.71
N ARG A 223 7.54 -24.68 12.89
CA ARG A 223 8.46 -23.94 13.77
C ARG A 223 9.77 -23.51 13.09
N ASN A 224 10.19 -24.25 12.06
CA ASN A 224 11.42 -24.01 11.32
C ASN A 224 11.21 -23.58 9.85
N ALA A 225 9.97 -23.26 9.43
CA ALA A 225 9.72 -22.91 8.03
C ALA A 225 8.60 -21.88 7.86
N ILE A 226 8.86 -20.89 7.01
CA ILE A 226 7.90 -19.97 6.40
C ILE A 226 7.91 -20.24 4.90
N VAL A 227 6.77 -20.36 4.25
CA VAL A 227 6.68 -20.56 2.79
C VAL A 227 5.91 -19.43 2.13
N ASN A 228 6.26 -19.15 0.88
CA ASN A 228 5.48 -18.27 0.02
C ASN A 228 4.29 -19.06 -0.55
N MET A 229 3.09 -18.64 -0.19
CA MET A 229 1.84 -19.31 -0.57
C MET A 229 1.61 -19.29 -2.09
N HIS A 230 2.11 -18.28 -2.78
CA HIS A 230 2.02 -18.17 -4.25
C HIS A 230 2.83 -19.23 -5.00
N HIS A 231 3.82 -19.83 -4.33
CA HIS A 231 4.65 -20.90 -4.90
C HIS A 231 4.17 -22.30 -4.55
N ILE A 232 3.06 -22.47 -3.82
CA ILE A 232 2.49 -23.77 -3.52
C ILE A 232 1.90 -24.37 -4.79
N ARG A 233 2.38 -25.56 -5.17
CA ARG A 233 1.91 -26.32 -6.32
C ARG A 233 0.96 -27.43 -5.91
N LYS A 234 1.20 -28.03 -4.74
CA LYS A 234 0.43 -29.18 -4.26
C LYS A 234 0.39 -29.22 -2.75
N MET A 235 -0.74 -29.64 -2.21
CA MET A 235 -0.89 -29.99 -0.80
C MET A 235 -1.49 -31.39 -0.69
N SER A 236 -0.86 -32.28 0.06
CA SER A 236 -1.25 -33.69 0.21
C SER A 236 -1.41 -34.03 1.67
N ALA A 237 -2.46 -34.78 1.99
CA ALA A 237 -2.67 -35.32 3.32
C ALA A 237 -1.64 -36.42 3.59
N MET A 238 -1.06 -36.40 4.79
CA MET A 238 -0.17 -37.45 5.31
C MET A 238 -0.87 -38.21 6.45
N SER A 239 -0.30 -39.35 6.83
CA SER A 239 -0.71 -40.06 8.05
C SER A 239 -0.64 -39.15 9.27
N SER A 240 -1.51 -39.35 10.26
CA SER A 240 -1.54 -38.61 11.52
C SER A 240 -1.93 -37.13 11.40
N GLN A 241 -2.84 -36.78 10.49
CA GLN A 241 -3.40 -35.42 10.31
C GLN A 241 -2.33 -34.34 10.00
N ARG A 242 -1.21 -34.75 9.44
CA ARG A 242 -0.20 -33.83 8.91
C ARG A 242 -0.43 -33.57 7.42
N TRP A 243 0.07 -32.48 6.93
CA TRP A 243 0.00 -32.11 5.53
C TRP A 243 1.39 -31.89 4.97
N LEU A 244 1.58 -32.30 3.72
CA LEU A 244 2.79 -32.05 2.95
C LEU A 244 2.48 -30.97 1.90
N ILE A 245 3.28 -29.92 1.86
CA ILE A 245 3.23 -28.89 0.82
C ILE A 245 4.40 -29.10 -0.11
N THR A 246 4.12 -29.15 -1.42
CA THR A 246 5.15 -29.16 -2.47
C THR A 246 5.11 -27.80 -3.18
N LEU A 247 6.24 -27.12 -3.24
CA LEU A 247 6.42 -25.84 -3.92
C LEU A 247 6.73 -26.05 -5.42
N ALA A 248 6.66 -24.98 -6.21
CA ALA A 248 6.90 -25.01 -7.64
C ALA A 248 8.33 -25.42 -8.03
N ASN A 249 9.30 -25.28 -7.13
CA ASN A 249 10.67 -25.78 -7.27
C ASN A 249 10.86 -27.22 -6.75
N ASN A 250 9.77 -27.95 -6.55
CA ASN A 250 9.71 -29.33 -6.02
C ASN A 250 10.23 -29.50 -4.58
N LEU A 251 10.45 -28.43 -3.83
CA LEU A 251 10.77 -28.55 -2.42
C LEU A 251 9.53 -28.91 -1.61
N GLU A 252 9.74 -29.76 -0.63
CA GLU A 252 8.65 -30.29 0.21
C GLU A 252 8.81 -29.82 1.65
N PHE A 253 7.67 -29.46 2.26
CA PHE A 253 7.59 -29.01 3.63
C PHE A 253 6.43 -29.66 4.36
N ILE A 254 6.68 -30.13 5.59
CA ILE A 254 5.63 -30.66 6.44
C ILE A 254 4.98 -29.52 7.21
N VAL A 255 3.66 -29.42 7.11
CA VAL A 255 2.85 -28.47 7.88
C VAL A 255 2.63 -29.04 9.28
N SER A 256 2.91 -28.26 10.32
CA SER A 256 2.61 -28.66 11.69
C SER A 256 1.10 -28.73 11.93
N LYS A 257 0.65 -29.62 12.83
CA LYS A 257 -0.80 -29.74 13.18
C LYS A 257 -1.41 -28.39 13.58
N ARG A 258 -0.65 -27.58 14.32
CA ARG A 258 -1.08 -26.25 14.79
C ARG A 258 -1.36 -25.28 13.63
N GLN A 259 -0.57 -25.35 12.55
CA GLN A 259 -0.67 -24.43 11.40
C GLN A 259 -1.56 -24.97 10.28
N ALA A 260 -1.96 -26.23 10.32
CA ALA A 260 -2.74 -26.87 9.26
C ALA A 260 -4.08 -26.18 8.98
N HIS A 261 -4.76 -25.69 10.02
CA HIS A 261 -6.02 -24.97 9.87
C HIS A 261 -5.82 -23.63 9.14
N SER A 262 -4.86 -22.81 9.59
CA SER A 262 -4.56 -21.51 8.99
C SER A 262 -4.12 -21.63 7.53
N VAL A 263 -3.30 -22.63 7.21
CA VAL A 263 -2.84 -22.86 5.83
C VAL A 263 -4.01 -23.26 4.92
N ARG A 264 -4.92 -24.12 5.40
CA ARG A 264 -6.12 -24.52 4.62
C ARG A 264 -7.04 -23.32 4.39
N GLN A 265 -7.28 -22.52 5.42
CA GLN A 265 -8.09 -21.32 5.31
C GLN A 265 -7.52 -20.32 4.29
N MET A 266 -6.20 -20.12 4.26
CA MET A 266 -5.54 -19.26 3.27
C MET A 266 -5.61 -19.81 1.85
N LEU A 267 -5.70 -21.11 1.66
CA LEU A 267 -5.84 -21.77 0.35
C LEU A 267 -7.30 -21.99 -0.05
N SER A 268 -8.26 -21.50 0.75
CA SER A 268 -9.72 -21.54 0.49
C SER A 268 -10.30 -22.94 0.29
N PHE A 269 -9.85 -23.96 1.08
CA PHE A 269 -10.46 -25.29 1.07
C PHE A 269 -10.47 -25.98 2.46
#